data_a91c9b4566cc6dbd1234e54c87a82f65
#
_entry.id   a91c9b4566cc6dbd1234e54c87a82f65
#
_cell.length_a   1.000
_cell.length_b   1.000
_cell.length_c   1.000
_cell.angle_alpha   90.00
_cell.angle_beta   90.00
_cell.angle_gamma   90.00
#
_symmetry.space_group_name_H-M   'P 1'
#
loop_
_entity.id
_entity.type
_entity.pdbx_description
1 polymer ?
#
loop_
_entity_poly.entity_id
_entity_poly.type
_entity_poly.pdbx_seq_one_letter_code
_entity_poly.pdbx_strand_id
1 'polypeptide(L)'
;MASIGFFSLVLTLSLLSQTTRSIEKAFFQDDPRLLYTLISRQGHVYISLPDPISFSDQMSPEQAYFFFRQVYATYSTFEFYADSELPVLAKENSFIFKARWSFKNKKNDNQHVLQVFFHLAREKPPGRGIPQPPWRITEIKAEPL
;
A
#
# COMPACT_ATOMS: atom_id res chain seq x y z
N MET A 1 -26.81 -22.82 4.96
CA MET A 1 -25.76 -22.01 5.57
C MET A 1 -24.78 -21.41 4.58
N ALA A 2 -25.01 -21.58 3.30
CA ALA A 2 -24.20 -20.96 2.25
C ALA A 2 -24.25 -19.43 2.27
N SER A 3 -25.34 -18.83 2.82
CA SER A 3 -25.53 -17.37 2.85
C SER A 3 -24.56 -16.64 3.76
N ILE A 4 -24.14 -17.23 4.89
CA ILE A 4 -23.22 -16.57 5.82
C ILE A 4 -21.84 -16.45 5.22
N GLY A 5 -21.34 -17.50 4.57
CA GLY A 5 -20.05 -17.47 3.88
C GLY A 5 -20.03 -16.46 2.73
N PHE A 6 -21.13 -16.33 2.00
CA PHE A 6 -21.26 -15.38 0.91
C PHE A 6 -21.17 -13.93 1.41
N PHE A 7 -21.89 -13.58 2.49
CA PHE A 7 -21.82 -12.24 3.06
C PHE A 7 -20.41 -11.89 3.56
N SER A 8 -19.73 -12.84 4.22
CA SER A 8 -18.37 -12.61 4.69
C SER A 8 -17.41 -12.35 3.54
N LEU A 9 -17.52 -13.10 2.43
CA LEU A 9 -16.69 -12.90 1.25
C LEU A 9 -16.93 -11.53 0.62
N VAL A 10 -18.19 -11.12 0.44
CA VAL A 10 -18.52 -9.83 -0.14
C VAL A 10 -17.97 -8.68 0.71
N LEU A 11 -18.11 -8.76 2.02
CA LEU A 11 -17.60 -7.74 2.93
C LEU A 11 -16.08 -7.65 2.86
N THR A 12 -15.37 -8.78 2.83
CA THR A 12 -13.91 -8.82 2.71
C THR A 12 -13.45 -8.16 1.41
N LEU A 13 -14.06 -8.48 0.28
CA LEU A 13 -13.71 -7.88 -1.01
C LEU A 13 -14.00 -6.39 -1.03
N SER A 14 -15.09 -5.93 -0.41
CA SER A 14 -15.44 -4.52 -0.33
C SER A 14 -14.39 -3.74 0.47
N LEU A 15 -13.98 -4.23 1.64
CA LEU A 15 -12.96 -3.60 2.48
C LEU A 15 -11.61 -3.59 1.80
N LEU A 16 -11.24 -4.68 1.13
CA LEU A 16 -10.00 -4.77 0.39
C LEU A 16 -9.98 -3.77 -0.76
N SER A 17 -11.08 -3.62 -1.48
CA SER A 17 -11.23 -2.66 -2.57
C SER A 17 -11.09 -1.22 -2.07
N GLN A 18 -11.63 -0.91 -0.88
CA GLN A 18 -11.45 0.41 -0.27
C GLN A 18 -9.98 0.68 0.05
N THR A 19 -9.27 -0.31 0.58
CA THR A 19 -7.85 -0.17 0.89
C THR A 19 -7.04 0.11 -0.36
N THR A 20 -7.25 -0.64 -1.44
CA THR A 20 -6.51 -0.43 -2.68
C THR A 20 -6.79 0.92 -3.31
N ARG A 21 -8.04 1.39 -3.27
CA ARG A 21 -8.40 2.74 -3.75
C ARG A 21 -7.73 3.83 -2.93
N SER A 22 -7.62 3.62 -1.62
CA SER A 22 -6.93 4.57 -0.75
C SER A 22 -5.43 4.60 -1.03
N ILE A 23 -4.83 3.46 -1.34
CA ILE A 23 -3.42 3.40 -1.75
C ILE A 23 -3.21 4.19 -3.06
N GLU A 24 -4.07 3.96 -4.05
CA GLU A 24 -4.01 4.70 -5.32
C GLU A 24 -4.11 6.20 -5.07
N LYS A 25 -5.04 6.63 -4.23
CA LYS A 25 -5.24 8.03 -3.91
C LYS A 25 -4.00 8.62 -3.22
N ALA A 26 -3.43 7.89 -2.26
CA ALA A 26 -2.25 8.33 -1.53
C ALA A 26 -1.06 8.59 -2.46
N PHE A 27 -0.82 7.68 -3.40
CA PHE A 27 0.28 7.83 -4.35
C PHE A 27 -0.03 8.88 -5.42
N PHE A 28 -1.23 8.88 -5.97
CA PHE A 28 -1.60 9.83 -7.00
C PHE A 28 -1.55 11.28 -6.49
N GLN A 29 -1.92 11.50 -5.24
CA GLN A 29 -1.92 12.83 -4.63
C GLN A 29 -0.62 13.16 -3.88
N ASP A 30 0.35 12.25 -3.88
CA ASP A 30 1.59 12.40 -3.10
C ASP A 30 1.27 12.74 -1.63
N ASP A 31 0.38 11.95 -1.03
CA ASP A 31 -0.16 12.21 0.32
C ASP A 31 0.42 11.21 1.34
N PRO A 32 1.47 11.62 2.08
CA PRO A 32 2.08 10.71 3.05
C PRO A 32 1.21 10.46 4.28
N ARG A 33 0.30 11.37 4.61
CA ARG A 33 -0.60 11.18 5.74
C ARG A 33 -1.62 10.09 5.46
N LEU A 34 -2.20 10.11 4.26
CA LEU A 34 -3.13 9.06 3.87
C LEU A 34 -2.42 7.71 3.83
N LEU A 35 -1.21 7.67 3.26
CA LEU A 35 -0.42 6.43 3.22
C LEU A 35 -0.14 5.92 4.63
N TYR A 36 0.20 6.81 5.56
CA TYR A 36 0.44 6.46 6.96
C TYR A 36 -0.76 5.75 7.58
N THR A 37 -1.98 6.20 7.29
CA THR A 37 -3.18 5.57 7.84
C THR A 37 -3.40 4.16 7.32
N LEU A 38 -2.77 3.80 6.20
CA LEU A 38 -2.91 2.48 5.56
C LEU A 38 -1.82 1.49 5.99
N ILE A 39 -0.80 1.96 6.70
CA ILE A 39 0.31 1.12 7.15
C ILE A 39 -0.07 0.43 8.45
N SER A 40 0.33 -0.83 8.59
CA SER A 40 0.09 -1.62 9.80
C SER A 40 0.75 -0.95 11.00
N ARG A 41 0.01 -0.89 12.10
CA ARG A 41 0.50 -0.34 13.38
C ARG A 41 1.03 -1.42 14.30
N GLN A 42 0.94 -2.68 13.88
CA GLN A 42 1.38 -3.83 14.66
C GLN A 42 2.75 -4.29 14.17
N GLY A 43 3.79 -3.56 14.54
CA GLY A 43 5.15 -3.90 14.20
C GLY A 43 5.78 -2.94 13.21
N HIS A 44 6.68 -3.46 12.39
CA HIS A 44 7.43 -2.68 11.41
C HIS A 44 6.88 -2.93 10.01
N VAL A 45 7.05 -1.92 9.14
CA VAL A 45 6.79 -2.06 7.71
C VAL A 45 8.14 -2.19 7.00
N TYR A 46 8.24 -3.14 6.07
CA TYR A 46 9.43 -3.28 5.24
C TYR A 46 9.23 -2.52 3.95
N ILE A 47 10.18 -1.66 3.61
CA ILE A 47 10.13 -0.85 2.39
C ILE A 47 11.40 -1.09 1.59
N SER A 48 11.24 -1.50 0.33
CA SER A 48 12.36 -1.76 -0.58
C SER A 48 12.05 -1.13 -1.93
N LEU A 49 12.78 -0.08 -2.27
CA LEU A 49 12.62 0.67 -3.51
C LEU A 49 13.95 0.75 -4.25
N PRO A 50 13.97 0.47 -5.57
CA PRO A 50 15.19 0.54 -6.36
C PRO A 50 15.56 1.98 -6.72
N ASP A 51 16.61 2.16 -7.53
CA ASP A 51 16.94 3.46 -8.10
C ASP A 51 15.70 4.08 -8.77
N PRO A 52 15.52 5.38 -8.68
CA PRO A 52 16.42 6.40 -8.15
C PRO A 52 16.32 6.62 -6.63
N ILE A 53 15.39 5.95 -5.95
CA ILE A 53 15.17 6.14 -4.52
C ILE A 53 16.21 5.37 -3.71
N SER A 54 16.49 4.11 -4.10
CA SER A 54 17.56 3.27 -3.55
C SER A 54 17.49 3.12 -2.03
N PHE A 55 16.39 2.54 -1.55
CA PHE A 55 16.19 2.36 -0.12
C PHE A 55 15.66 0.95 0.16
N SER A 56 16.17 0.32 1.23
CA SER A 56 15.70 -0.99 1.66
C SER A 56 15.94 -1.14 3.16
N ASP A 57 14.87 -1.14 3.95
CA ASP A 57 14.96 -1.32 5.40
C ASP A 57 13.57 -1.53 6.01
N GLN A 58 13.57 -2.04 7.24
CA GLN A 58 12.39 -2.04 8.09
C GLN A 58 12.30 -0.74 8.85
N MET A 59 11.09 -0.24 9.04
CA MET A 59 10.87 1.01 9.76
C MET A 59 9.55 0.99 10.50
N SER A 60 9.44 1.83 11.51
CA SER A 60 8.17 2.04 12.20
C SER A 60 7.18 2.76 11.26
N PRO A 61 5.89 2.72 11.55
CA PRO A 61 4.93 3.49 10.75
C PRO A 61 5.26 4.98 10.70
N GLU A 62 5.73 5.56 11.79
CA GLU A 62 6.10 6.98 11.87
C GLU A 62 7.33 7.28 11.00
N GLN A 63 8.32 6.40 11.02
CA GLN A 63 9.49 6.52 10.14
C GLN A 63 9.08 6.41 8.68
N ALA A 64 8.15 5.52 8.36
CA ALA A 64 7.64 5.38 7.00
C ALA A 64 6.92 6.65 6.55
N TYR A 65 6.18 7.30 7.44
CA TYR A 65 5.55 8.58 7.15
C TYR A 65 6.59 9.63 6.74
N PHE A 66 7.66 9.79 7.53
CA PHE A 66 8.71 10.75 7.22
C PHE A 66 9.46 10.39 5.95
N PHE A 67 9.67 9.09 5.72
CA PHE A 67 10.31 8.62 4.50
C PHE A 67 9.50 9.01 3.26
N PHE A 68 8.20 8.72 3.24
CA PHE A 68 7.35 9.06 2.09
C PHE A 68 7.12 10.55 1.96
N ARG A 69 7.12 11.28 3.07
CA ARG A 69 7.10 12.75 3.02
C ARG A 69 8.29 13.26 2.23
N GLN A 70 9.47 12.68 2.46
CA GLN A 70 10.69 13.06 1.74
C GLN A 70 10.63 12.61 0.28
N VAL A 71 10.15 11.41 0.01
CA VAL A 71 9.98 10.91 -1.35
C VAL A 71 9.08 11.84 -2.16
N TYR A 72 7.92 12.20 -1.61
CA TYR A 72 6.98 13.06 -2.31
C TYR A 72 7.43 14.52 -2.38
N ALA A 73 8.36 14.94 -1.52
CA ALA A 73 8.99 16.25 -1.64
C ALA A 73 9.99 16.30 -2.82
N THR A 74 10.59 15.16 -3.14
CA THR A 74 11.59 15.04 -4.20
C THR A 74 10.98 14.67 -5.56
N TYR A 75 9.97 13.81 -5.54
CA TYR A 75 9.34 13.25 -6.73
C TYR A 75 7.86 13.58 -6.78
N SER A 76 7.36 13.81 -7.98
CA SER A 76 5.95 14.06 -8.24
C SER A 76 5.37 12.88 -9.01
N THR A 77 4.30 12.28 -8.50
CA THR A 77 3.59 11.21 -9.19
C THR A 77 2.74 11.80 -10.30
N PHE A 78 2.89 11.28 -11.51
CA PHE A 78 2.02 11.69 -12.61
C PHE A 78 1.11 10.56 -13.10
N GLU A 79 1.39 9.31 -12.70
CA GLU A 79 0.55 8.17 -13.03
C GLU A 79 0.68 7.11 -11.96
N PHE A 80 -0.46 6.58 -11.52
CA PHE A 80 -0.49 5.44 -10.60
C PHE A 80 -1.75 4.64 -10.86
N TYR A 81 -1.60 3.37 -11.22
CA TYR A 81 -2.77 2.53 -11.46
C TYR A 81 -2.47 1.06 -11.14
N ALA A 82 -3.53 0.36 -10.74
CA ALA A 82 -3.46 -1.06 -10.43
C ALA A 82 -3.28 -1.90 -11.70
N ASP A 83 -2.47 -2.95 -11.62
CA ASP A 83 -2.31 -3.91 -12.71
C ASP A 83 -3.56 -4.77 -12.90
N SER A 84 -4.34 -4.97 -11.82
CA SER A 84 -5.58 -5.73 -11.86
C SER A 84 -6.58 -5.12 -10.89
N GLU A 85 -7.88 -5.37 -11.12
CA GLU A 85 -8.93 -4.80 -10.28
C GLU A 85 -8.87 -5.30 -8.83
N LEU A 86 -8.43 -6.55 -8.65
CA LEU A 86 -8.37 -7.17 -7.33
C LEU A 86 -6.97 -7.64 -7.02
N PRO A 87 -6.53 -7.50 -5.76
CA PRO A 87 -5.25 -8.04 -5.32
C PRO A 87 -5.22 -9.57 -5.42
N VAL A 88 -4.03 -10.12 -5.52
CA VAL A 88 -3.80 -11.55 -5.60
C VAL A 88 -3.60 -12.12 -4.19
N LEU A 89 -4.31 -13.22 -3.89
CA LEU A 89 -4.13 -13.90 -2.61
C LEU A 89 -2.72 -14.50 -2.55
N ALA A 90 -1.94 -14.09 -1.54
CA ALA A 90 -0.57 -14.55 -1.35
C ALA A 90 -0.50 -15.69 -0.34
N LYS A 91 -1.12 -15.50 0.80
CA LYS A 91 -1.22 -16.47 1.89
C LYS A 91 -2.56 -16.30 2.56
N GLU A 92 -2.89 -17.22 3.48
CA GLU A 92 -4.09 -17.08 4.30
C GLU A 92 -4.10 -15.70 4.96
N ASN A 93 -5.19 -14.96 4.77
CA ASN A 93 -5.39 -13.61 5.31
C ASN A 93 -4.38 -12.56 4.84
N SER A 94 -3.76 -12.76 3.68
CA SER A 94 -2.90 -11.73 3.10
C SER A 94 -3.06 -11.68 1.59
N PHE A 95 -2.88 -10.47 1.04
CA PHE A 95 -3.00 -10.21 -0.39
C PHE A 95 -1.83 -9.36 -0.87
N ILE A 96 -1.53 -9.47 -2.16
CA ILE A 96 -0.55 -8.60 -2.82
C ILE A 96 -1.29 -7.74 -3.82
N PHE A 97 -1.19 -6.43 -3.65
CA PHE A 97 -1.71 -5.44 -4.58
C PHE A 97 -0.56 -4.92 -5.44
N LYS A 98 -0.68 -5.10 -6.76
CA LYS A 98 0.34 -4.67 -7.73
C LYS A 98 -0.13 -3.42 -8.42
N ALA A 99 0.77 -2.45 -8.55
CA ALA A 99 0.47 -1.20 -9.23
C ALA A 99 1.70 -0.70 -9.99
N ARG A 100 1.44 0.09 -11.03
CA ARG A 100 2.48 0.80 -11.76
C ARG A 100 2.52 2.23 -11.25
N TRP A 101 3.71 2.67 -10.86
CA TRP A 101 3.94 4.01 -10.33
C TRP A 101 4.90 4.76 -11.24
N SER A 102 4.41 5.82 -11.87
CA SER A 102 5.20 6.69 -12.73
C SER A 102 5.36 8.04 -12.04
N PHE A 103 6.60 8.46 -11.88
CA PHE A 103 6.91 9.68 -11.16
C PHE A 103 8.09 10.38 -11.81
N LYS A 104 8.27 11.65 -11.48
CA LYS A 104 9.36 12.46 -12.03
C LYS A 104 10.05 13.23 -10.91
N ASN A 105 11.37 13.43 -11.08
CA ASN A 105 12.15 14.27 -10.19
C ASN A 105 11.74 15.73 -10.39
N LYS A 106 11.41 16.43 -9.32
CA LYS A 106 10.95 17.82 -9.39
C LYS A 106 12.01 18.80 -9.87
N LYS A 107 13.29 18.46 -9.74
CA LYS A 107 14.40 19.35 -10.12
C LYS A 107 14.75 19.25 -11.61
N ASN A 108 14.80 18.03 -12.15
CA ASN A 108 15.31 17.79 -13.50
C ASN A 108 14.28 17.15 -14.43
N ASP A 109 13.06 16.90 -13.97
CA ASP A 109 11.96 16.27 -14.72
C ASP A 109 12.29 14.87 -15.27
N ASN A 110 13.33 14.21 -14.76
CA ASN A 110 13.62 12.84 -15.15
C ASN A 110 12.48 11.92 -14.70
N GLN A 111 11.98 11.12 -15.61
CA GLN A 111 10.85 10.24 -15.39
C GLN A 111 11.30 8.84 -15.04
N HIS A 112 10.57 8.20 -14.13
CA HIS A 112 10.83 6.84 -13.69
C HIS A 112 9.52 6.07 -13.61
N VAL A 113 9.58 4.78 -13.88
CA VAL A 113 8.43 3.88 -13.77
C VAL A 113 8.84 2.65 -12.97
N LEU A 114 8.10 2.37 -11.91
CA LEU A 114 8.33 1.20 -11.07
C LEU A 114 7.07 0.36 -10.98
N GLN A 115 7.28 -0.94 -10.84
CA GLN A 115 6.21 -1.84 -10.44
C GLN A 115 6.26 -2.00 -8.92
N VAL A 116 5.16 -1.68 -8.25
CA VAL A 116 5.09 -1.67 -6.79
C VAL A 116 4.18 -2.79 -6.31
N PHE A 117 4.65 -3.51 -5.31
CA PHE A 117 3.92 -4.60 -4.66
C PHE A 117 3.62 -4.19 -3.23
N PHE A 118 2.34 -4.12 -2.90
CA PHE A 118 1.89 -3.83 -1.54
C PHE A 118 1.40 -5.13 -0.92
N HIS A 119 2.05 -5.57 0.15
CA HIS A 119 1.58 -6.71 0.92
C HIS A 119 0.57 -6.23 1.93
N LEU A 120 -0.65 -6.76 1.83
CA LEU A 120 -1.77 -6.36 2.67
C LEU A 120 -2.14 -7.51 3.58
N ALA A 121 -2.25 -7.24 4.86
CA ALA A 121 -2.66 -8.22 5.86
C ALA A 121 -3.76 -7.63 6.73
N ARG A 122 -4.57 -8.52 7.32
CA ARG A 122 -5.59 -8.11 8.26
C ARG A 122 -4.93 -7.75 9.59
N GLU A 123 -5.23 -6.56 10.08
CA GLU A 123 -4.78 -6.14 11.39
C GLU A 123 -5.73 -6.65 12.45
N LYS A 124 -5.19 -7.24 13.52
CA LYS A 124 -6.02 -7.71 14.62
C LYS A 124 -6.66 -6.52 15.31
N PRO A 125 -7.98 -6.56 15.58
CA PRO A 125 -8.64 -5.44 16.22
C PRO A 125 -8.11 -5.25 17.65
N PRO A 126 -7.96 -3.99 18.10
CA PRO A 126 -7.46 -3.71 19.45
C PRO A 126 -8.48 -3.97 20.56
N GLY A 127 -9.57 -4.67 20.30
CA GLY A 127 -10.58 -4.96 21.31
C GLY A 127 -11.73 -5.80 20.78
N ARG A 128 -12.67 -6.12 21.69
CA ARG A 128 -13.88 -6.86 21.34
C ARG A 128 -14.84 -5.97 20.55
N GLY A 129 -15.49 -6.53 19.55
CA GLY A 129 -16.61 -5.90 18.88
C GLY A 129 -16.37 -5.35 17.49
N ILE A 130 -15.15 -5.45 16.96
CA ILE A 130 -14.90 -5.11 15.57
C ILE A 130 -15.03 -6.40 14.75
N PRO A 131 -16.10 -6.56 13.93
CA PRO A 131 -16.35 -7.83 13.25
C PRO A 131 -15.30 -8.17 12.20
N GLN A 132 -14.62 -7.17 11.62
CA GLN A 132 -13.54 -7.41 10.66
C GLN A 132 -12.45 -6.36 10.82
N PRO A 133 -11.19 -6.80 11.06
CA PRO A 133 -10.08 -5.86 11.10
C PRO A 133 -9.82 -5.29 9.71
N PRO A 134 -9.42 -4.01 9.63
CA PRO A 134 -9.10 -3.40 8.34
C PRO A 134 -7.83 -4.01 7.76
N TRP A 135 -7.74 -3.98 6.43
CA TRP A 135 -6.53 -4.36 5.71
C TRP A 135 -5.48 -3.26 5.85
N ARG A 136 -4.23 -3.67 6.08
CA ARG A 136 -3.12 -2.73 6.26
C ARG A 136 -1.90 -3.18 5.47
N ILE A 137 -1.07 -2.22 5.10
CA ILE A 137 0.18 -2.47 4.39
C ILE A 137 1.24 -2.94 5.39
N THR A 138 1.84 -4.10 5.13
CA THR A 138 2.94 -4.64 5.93
C THR A 138 4.26 -4.57 5.20
N GLU A 139 4.24 -4.43 3.87
CA GLU A 139 5.45 -4.36 3.05
C GLU A 139 5.15 -3.59 1.77
N ILE A 140 6.08 -2.74 1.38
CA ILE A 140 6.07 -2.05 0.09
C ILE A 140 7.36 -2.39 -0.61
N LYS A 141 7.27 -3.10 -1.73
CA LYS A 141 8.44 -3.50 -2.50
C LYS A 141 8.24 -3.10 -3.95
N ALA A 142 9.25 -2.49 -4.54
CA ALA A 142 9.18 -2.11 -5.94
C ALA A 142 10.38 -2.63 -6.71
N GLU A 143 10.18 -2.77 -8.01
CA GLU A 143 11.23 -3.18 -8.92
C GLU A 143 11.12 -2.38 -10.21
N PRO A 144 12.21 -2.24 -10.99
CA PRO A 144 12.13 -1.60 -12.30
C PRO A 144 11.19 -2.36 -13.21
N LEU A 145 10.52 -1.62 -14.08
CA LEU A 145 9.58 -2.20 -15.03
C LEU A 145 10.32 -2.79 -16.24
#